data_5823dbc8908f40e2beaf05cbb8a0ef87
#
_entry.id   5823dbc8908f40e2beaf05cbb8a0ef87
#
_cell.length_a   1.000
_cell.length_b   1.000
_cell.length_c   1.000
_cell.angle_alpha   90.00
_cell.angle_beta   90.00
_cell.angle_gamma   90.00
#
_symmetry.space_group_name_H-M   'P 1'
#
loop_
_entity.id
_entity.type
_entity.pdbx_description
1 polymer ?
#
loop_
_entity_poly.entity_id
_entity_poly.type
_entity_poly.pdbx_seq_one_letter_code
_entity_poly.pdbx_strand_id
1 'polypeptide(L)'
;TWDISKLYKSNSDWKKNLSKFSKEIKELENYVGKVTKSQKHLLYALNIKEELDSELEKLSAYVSLNSDINNKSYDYLNMNESLNKVYKEYSFICSNLELEILKLSNKDFKDIMKNEKISSKYSIYLNDIRRNKKHYLNSKEEEMLSNISDIASLPKEVYDLFMNMDKKSNLNPSQYSLALESSNREERKKAYENESLQYNDNINMLSGLFIGQVKKNIFYSNTRGYKNSRDMYMSGDDIDPKVYDELINTVDNNLGSLHKYIGLRKKVLNLDKVYSYDMHAPIINPVDEYI
;
A
#
# COMPACT_ATOMS: atom_id res chain seq x y z
N THR A 1 19.00 7.42 11.87
CA THR A 1 18.04 8.26 11.11
C THR A 1 18.37 8.12 9.63
N TRP A 2 17.39 7.89 8.78
CA TRP A 2 17.57 7.80 7.34
C TRP A 2 17.94 9.18 6.78
N ASP A 3 18.86 9.23 5.82
CA ASP A 3 19.24 10.47 5.14
C ASP A 3 18.28 10.77 3.98
N ILE A 4 17.21 11.49 4.28
CA ILE A 4 16.15 11.87 3.32
C ILE A 4 16.64 12.93 2.34
N SER A 5 17.76 13.64 2.64
CA SER A 5 18.33 14.67 1.75
C SER A 5 18.80 14.12 0.40
N LYS A 6 18.93 12.78 0.28
CA LYS A 6 19.22 12.10 -1.00
C LYS A 6 18.04 12.10 -1.97
N LEU A 7 16.80 12.28 -1.48
CA LEU A 7 15.63 12.45 -2.35
C LEU A 7 15.54 13.90 -2.80
N TYR A 8 15.42 14.84 -1.85
CA TYR A 8 15.43 16.28 -2.09
C TYR A 8 16.18 16.98 -0.95
N LYS A 9 16.98 17.99 -1.29
CA LYS A 9 17.83 18.70 -0.32
C LYS A 9 17.03 19.52 0.69
N SER A 10 15.80 19.93 0.34
CA SER A 10 14.92 20.76 1.17
C SER A 10 13.47 20.72 0.68
N ASN A 11 12.53 21.17 1.53
CA ASN A 11 11.15 21.39 1.15
C ASN A 11 10.99 22.36 -0.03
N SER A 12 11.89 23.35 -0.15
CA SER A 12 11.91 24.27 -1.30
C SER A 12 12.28 23.55 -2.60
N ASP A 13 13.27 22.67 -2.55
CA ASP A 13 13.69 21.85 -3.69
C ASP A 13 12.58 20.90 -4.12
N TRP A 14 11.94 20.24 -3.16
CA TRP A 14 10.76 19.41 -3.42
C TRP A 14 9.62 20.19 -4.10
N LYS A 15 9.27 21.39 -3.58
CA LYS A 15 8.24 22.25 -4.18
C LYS A 15 8.56 22.64 -5.61
N LYS A 16 9.83 22.92 -5.91
CA LYS A 16 10.29 23.20 -7.26
C LYS A 16 10.10 21.99 -8.20
N ASN A 17 10.43 20.79 -7.72
CA ASN A 17 10.26 19.57 -8.50
C ASN A 17 8.77 19.19 -8.68
N LEU A 18 7.93 19.39 -7.68
CA LEU A 18 6.47 19.25 -7.84
C LEU A 18 5.92 20.20 -8.91
N SER A 19 6.40 21.46 -8.93
CA SER A 19 5.99 22.43 -9.96
C SER A 19 6.50 22.05 -11.36
N LYS A 20 7.68 21.43 -11.47
CA LYS A 20 8.20 20.87 -12.70
C LYS A 20 7.35 19.69 -13.16
N PHE A 21 7.07 18.74 -12.30
CA PHE A 21 6.20 17.60 -12.53
C PHE A 21 4.82 18.02 -13.05
N SER A 22 4.19 19.05 -12.45
CA SER A 22 2.90 19.62 -12.92
C SER A 22 2.95 20.16 -14.35
N LYS A 23 4.12 20.61 -14.82
CA LYS A 23 4.28 21.05 -16.21
C LYS A 23 4.47 19.87 -17.15
N GLU A 24 5.24 18.87 -16.72
CA GLU A 24 5.54 17.66 -17.50
C GLU A 24 4.31 16.77 -17.71
N ILE A 25 3.38 16.74 -16.74
CA ILE A 25 2.06 16.10 -16.89
C ILE A 25 1.34 16.62 -18.16
N LYS A 26 1.42 17.92 -18.47
CA LYS A 26 0.78 18.50 -19.66
C LYS A 26 1.42 18.03 -20.96
N GLU A 27 2.68 17.64 -20.93
CA GLU A 27 3.31 17.00 -22.08
C GLU A 27 2.68 15.63 -22.35
N LEU A 28 2.45 14.82 -21.30
CA LEU A 28 1.76 13.55 -21.42
C LEU A 28 0.29 13.74 -21.88
N GLU A 29 -0.40 14.76 -21.35
CA GLU A 29 -1.77 15.11 -21.75
C GLU A 29 -1.92 15.36 -23.25
N ASN A 30 -0.91 15.94 -23.92
CA ASN A 30 -0.90 16.15 -25.35
C ASN A 30 -1.00 14.86 -26.19
N TYR A 31 -0.75 13.69 -25.58
CA TYR A 31 -0.89 12.37 -26.22
C TYR A 31 -2.29 11.77 -26.03
N VAL A 32 -3.14 12.31 -25.17
CA VAL A 32 -4.54 11.89 -25.03
C VAL A 32 -5.24 12.12 -26.38
N GLY A 33 -5.97 11.13 -26.87
CA GLY A 33 -6.58 11.10 -28.19
C GLY A 33 -5.61 10.77 -29.34
N LYS A 34 -4.34 10.51 -29.05
CA LYS A 34 -3.30 10.28 -30.06
C LYS A 34 -2.39 9.07 -29.77
N VAL A 35 -2.46 8.49 -28.55
CA VAL A 35 -1.50 7.48 -28.11
C VAL A 35 -1.51 6.24 -29.00
N THR A 36 -2.64 5.90 -29.58
CA THR A 36 -2.80 4.75 -30.48
C THR A 36 -2.65 5.06 -31.98
N LYS A 37 -2.39 6.34 -32.36
CA LYS A 37 -2.23 6.74 -33.78
C LYS A 37 -1.01 6.11 -34.44
N SER A 38 0.05 5.83 -33.72
CA SER A 38 1.23 5.12 -34.21
C SER A 38 2.02 4.53 -33.07
N GLN A 39 2.83 3.50 -33.35
CA GLN A 39 3.79 2.92 -32.39
C GLN A 39 4.75 3.98 -31.82
N LYS A 40 5.09 5.01 -32.60
CA LYS A 40 5.95 6.11 -32.15
C LYS A 40 5.25 6.95 -31.07
N HIS A 41 3.96 7.31 -31.26
CA HIS A 41 3.19 8.05 -30.25
C HIS A 41 3.06 7.24 -28.97
N LEU A 42 2.74 5.95 -29.08
CA LEU A 42 2.65 5.06 -27.93
C LEU A 42 3.96 4.99 -27.15
N LEU A 43 5.09 4.76 -27.85
CA LEU A 43 6.40 4.66 -27.22
C LEU A 43 6.80 5.96 -26.50
N TYR A 44 6.55 7.11 -27.11
CA TYR A 44 6.81 8.40 -26.46
C TYR A 44 5.95 8.63 -25.23
N ALA A 45 4.65 8.36 -25.32
CA ALA A 45 3.74 8.52 -24.18
C ALA A 45 4.14 7.59 -23.01
N LEU A 46 4.51 6.33 -23.31
CA LEU A 46 4.97 5.38 -22.30
C LEU A 46 6.30 5.80 -21.66
N ASN A 47 7.25 6.34 -22.43
CA ASN A 47 8.50 6.85 -21.87
C ASN A 47 8.27 8.04 -20.93
N ILE A 48 7.45 9.01 -21.35
CA ILE A 48 7.09 10.17 -20.51
C ILE A 48 6.39 9.69 -19.24
N LYS A 49 5.45 8.75 -19.37
CA LYS A 49 4.74 8.18 -18.21
C LYS A 49 5.71 7.55 -17.21
N GLU A 50 6.67 6.75 -17.67
CA GLU A 50 7.66 6.10 -16.81
C GLU A 50 8.55 7.11 -16.06
N GLU A 51 8.99 8.17 -16.74
CA GLU A 51 9.75 9.26 -16.12
C GLU A 51 8.92 9.97 -15.04
N LEU A 52 7.64 10.23 -15.34
CA LEU A 52 6.69 10.81 -14.41
C LEU A 52 6.40 9.87 -13.22
N ASP A 53 6.20 8.57 -13.45
CA ASP A 53 6.01 7.59 -12.36
C ASP A 53 7.20 7.60 -11.40
N SER A 54 8.43 7.57 -11.93
CA SER A 54 9.65 7.60 -11.10
C SER A 54 9.78 8.90 -10.29
N GLU A 55 9.43 10.03 -10.88
CA GLU A 55 9.48 11.32 -10.15
C GLU A 55 8.36 11.42 -9.10
N LEU A 56 7.17 10.92 -9.41
CA LEU A 56 6.04 10.86 -8.48
C LEU A 56 6.37 10.00 -7.25
N GLU A 57 7.03 8.86 -7.45
CA GLU A 57 7.49 8.01 -6.35
C GLU A 57 8.46 8.75 -5.43
N LYS A 58 9.43 9.50 -5.97
CA LYS A 58 10.35 10.31 -5.18
C LYS A 58 9.65 11.44 -4.42
N LEU A 59 8.72 12.14 -5.08
CA LEU A 59 7.92 13.20 -4.47
C LEU A 59 7.09 12.65 -3.30
N SER A 60 6.48 11.49 -3.49
CA SER A 60 5.66 10.80 -2.48
C SER A 60 6.51 10.29 -1.33
N ALA A 61 7.63 9.62 -1.61
CA ALA A 61 8.53 9.11 -0.59
C ALA A 61 9.09 10.22 0.31
N TYR A 62 9.46 11.35 -0.25
CA TYR A 62 9.96 12.48 0.54
C TYR A 62 8.93 12.99 1.55
N VAL A 63 7.69 13.20 1.13
CA VAL A 63 6.62 13.68 2.01
C VAL A 63 6.26 12.62 3.06
N SER A 64 6.10 11.36 2.66
CA SER A 64 5.75 10.26 3.56
C SER A 64 6.80 10.09 4.66
N LEU A 65 8.08 9.96 4.29
CA LEU A 65 9.17 9.76 5.25
C LEU A 65 9.33 10.94 6.23
N ASN A 66 9.14 12.17 5.75
CA ASN A 66 9.16 13.34 6.64
C ASN A 66 7.94 13.40 7.55
N SER A 67 6.76 13.01 7.05
CA SER A 67 5.54 12.91 7.87
C SER A 67 5.68 11.85 8.96
N ASP A 68 6.34 10.73 8.67
CA ASP A 68 6.60 9.67 9.66
C ASP A 68 7.54 10.14 10.78
N ILE A 69 8.49 11.03 10.46
CA ILE A 69 9.37 11.64 11.46
C ILE A 69 8.63 12.69 12.32
N ASN A 70 7.74 13.47 11.71
CA ASN A 70 7.00 14.55 12.37
C ASN A 70 5.58 14.70 11.80
N ASN A 71 4.68 13.86 12.25
CA ASN A 71 3.29 13.80 11.82
C ASN A 71 2.43 15.01 12.28
N LYS A 72 2.94 15.84 13.21
CA LYS A 72 2.28 17.06 13.67
C LYS A 72 2.69 18.29 12.85
N SER A 73 3.56 18.14 11.85
CA SER A 73 4.01 19.24 11.02
C SER A 73 2.98 19.67 10.00
N TYR A 74 2.48 20.88 10.12
CA TYR A 74 1.59 21.50 9.12
C TYR A 74 2.23 21.60 7.74
N ASP A 75 3.56 21.74 7.67
CA ASP A 75 4.25 21.81 6.38
C ASP A 75 4.10 20.52 5.58
N TYR A 76 4.26 19.36 6.21
CA TYR A 76 4.13 18.08 5.53
C TYR A 76 2.69 17.73 5.19
N LEU A 77 1.72 18.14 6.01
CA LEU A 77 0.30 18.04 5.67
C LEU A 77 -0.04 18.84 4.41
N ASN A 78 0.41 20.10 4.32
CA ASN A 78 0.22 20.96 3.15
C ASN A 78 0.95 20.43 1.91
N MET A 79 2.14 19.84 2.09
CA MET A 79 2.88 19.21 1.00
C MET A 79 2.13 17.99 0.47
N ASN A 80 1.57 17.15 1.35
CA ASN A 80 0.77 15.99 0.97
C ASN A 80 -0.51 16.39 0.21
N GLU A 81 -1.21 17.42 0.65
CA GLU A 81 -2.36 17.99 -0.08
C GLU A 81 -1.96 18.46 -1.48
N SER A 82 -0.84 19.18 -1.59
CA SER A 82 -0.32 19.67 -2.87
C SER A 82 0.03 18.52 -3.82
N LEU A 83 0.64 17.46 -3.28
CA LEU A 83 0.97 16.24 -4.02
C LEU A 83 -0.29 15.51 -4.49
N ASN A 84 -1.27 15.33 -3.61
CA ASN A 84 -2.53 14.63 -3.91
C ASN A 84 -3.31 15.33 -5.04
N LYS A 85 -3.29 16.67 -5.05
CA LYS A 85 -3.92 17.44 -6.14
C LYS A 85 -3.29 17.13 -7.50
N VAL A 86 -1.97 17.14 -7.57
CA VAL A 86 -1.23 16.86 -8.80
C VAL A 86 -1.33 15.39 -9.20
N TYR A 87 -1.32 14.48 -8.22
CA TYR A 87 -1.54 13.06 -8.43
C TYR A 87 -2.88 12.76 -9.10
N LYS A 88 -3.96 13.42 -8.67
CA LYS A 88 -5.29 13.24 -9.28
C LYS A 88 -5.30 13.63 -10.74
N GLU A 89 -4.69 14.78 -11.10
CA GLU A 89 -4.56 15.23 -12.49
C GLU A 89 -3.79 14.20 -13.32
N TYR A 90 -2.64 13.74 -12.81
CA TYR A 90 -1.83 12.73 -13.46
C TYR A 90 -2.56 11.41 -13.65
N SER A 91 -3.19 10.89 -12.59
CA SER A 91 -3.96 9.64 -12.62
C SER A 91 -5.10 9.69 -13.64
N PHE A 92 -5.79 10.83 -13.75
CA PHE A 92 -6.85 11.03 -14.74
C PHE A 92 -6.32 10.97 -16.19
N ILE A 93 -5.18 11.59 -16.46
CA ILE A 93 -4.54 11.53 -17.78
C ILE A 93 -4.12 10.08 -18.11
N CYS A 94 -3.50 9.38 -17.16
CA CYS A 94 -3.11 7.98 -17.32
C CYS A 94 -4.31 7.08 -17.64
N SER A 95 -5.41 7.23 -16.90
CA SER A 95 -6.65 6.48 -17.17
C SER A 95 -7.18 6.70 -18.59
N ASN A 96 -7.14 7.93 -19.11
CA ASN A 96 -7.55 8.21 -20.49
C ASN A 96 -6.64 7.55 -21.53
N LEU A 97 -5.31 7.53 -21.29
CA LEU A 97 -4.37 6.84 -22.17
C LEU A 97 -4.62 5.32 -22.17
N GLU A 98 -4.88 4.74 -21.00
CA GLU A 98 -5.20 3.32 -20.86
C GLU A 98 -6.50 2.94 -21.56
N LEU A 99 -7.54 3.78 -21.46
CA LEU A 99 -8.80 3.60 -22.19
C LEU A 99 -8.60 3.62 -23.71
N GLU A 100 -7.67 4.42 -24.23
CA GLU A 100 -7.34 4.40 -25.65
C GLU A 100 -6.62 3.10 -26.05
N ILE A 101 -5.66 2.65 -25.24
CA ILE A 101 -4.96 1.38 -25.47
C ILE A 101 -5.94 0.21 -25.47
N LEU A 102 -6.97 0.24 -24.61
CA LEU A 102 -8.03 -0.77 -24.56
C LEU A 102 -8.91 -0.82 -25.80
N LYS A 103 -9.02 0.27 -26.57
CA LYS A 103 -9.77 0.33 -27.83
C LYS A 103 -9.03 -0.34 -28.98
N LEU A 104 -7.74 -0.61 -28.88
CA LEU A 104 -6.98 -1.30 -29.91
C LEU A 104 -7.60 -2.67 -30.22
N SER A 105 -7.66 -3.00 -31.51
CA SER A 105 -8.04 -4.35 -31.92
C SER A 105 -6.96 -5.37 -31.50
N ASN A 106 -7.32 -6.66 -31.47
CA ASN A 106 -6.35 -7.72 -31.18
C ASN A 106 -5.22 -7.77 -32.23
N LYS A 107 -5.53 -7.40 -33.48
CA LYS A 107 -4.55 -7.33 -34.56
C LYS A 107 -3.55 -6.20 -34.31
N ASP A 108 -4.07 -4.98 -34.07
CA ASP A 108 -3.21 -3.80 -33.85
C ASP A 108 -2.34 -3.95 -32.62
N PHE A 109 -2.90 -4.52 -31.54
CA PHE A 109 -2.14 -4.82 -30.33
C PHE A 109 -0.99 -5.81 -30.61
N LYS A 110 -1.28 -6.91 -31.33
CA LYS A 110 -0.22 -7.87 -31.73
C LYS A 110 0.86 -7.22 -32.59
N ASP A 111 0.47 -6.29 -33.48
CA ASP A 111 1.44 -5.58 -34.31
C ASP A 111 2.30 -4.61 -33.50
N ILE A 112 1.74 -3.96 -32.50
CA ILE A 112 2.49 -3.13 -31.53
C ILE A 112 3.49 -4.00 -30.76
N MET A 113 3.09 -5.19 -30.31
CA MET A 113 3.93 -6.09 -29.55
C MET A 113 5.08 -6.74 -30.37
N LYS A 114 5.06 -6.63 -31.70
CA LYS A 114 6.22 -6.98 -32.55
C LYS A 114 7.35 -5.96 -32.49
N ASN A 115 7.05 -4.74 -32.04
CA ASN A 115 8.07 -3.69 -31.89
C ASN A 115 8.89 -3.98 -30.61
N GLU A 116 10.13 -4.38 -30.82
CA GLU A 116 11.04 -4.77 -29.73
C GLU A 116 11.24 -3.66 -28.69
N LYS A 117 11.28 -2.38 -29.10
CA LYS A 117 11.41 -1.23 -28.17
C LYS A 117 10.21 -1.08 -27.24
N ILE A 118 9.03 -1.54 -27.66
CA ILE A 118 7.81 -1.51 -26.86
C ILE A 118 7.70 -2.80 -26.03
N SER A 119 7.83 -3.96 -26.69
CA SER A 119 7.57 -5.24 -26.05
C SER A 119 8.62 -5.60 -24.97
N SER A 120 9.89 -5.28 -25.19
CA SER A 120 10.93 -5.55 -24.20
C SER A 120 10.74 -4.78 -22.88
N LYS A 121 10.17 -3.60 -22.94
CA LYS A 121 10.05 -2.69 -21.79
C LYS A 121 8.65 -2.64 -21.21
N TYR A 122 7.63 -2.64 -22.04
CA TYR A 122 6.26 -2.34 -21.65
C TYR A 122 5.27 -3.50 -21.82
N SER A 123 5.76 -4.72 -22.14
CA SER A 123 4.87 -5.86 -22.40
C SER A 123 4.01 -6.22 -21.19
N ILE A 124 4.57 -6.20 -19.98
CA ILE A 124 3.82 -6.50 -18.75
C ILE A 124 2.69 -5.49 -18.58
N TYR A 125 3.01 -4.19 -18.56
CA TYR A 125 2.04 -3.11 -18.39
C TYR A 125 0.91 -3.13 -19.44
N LEU A 126 1.26 -3.30 -20.72
CA LEU A 126 0.28 -3.34 -21.80
C LEU A 126 -0.61 -4.60 -21.74
N ASN A 127 -0.07 -5.74 -21.35
CA ASN A 127 -0.86 -6.95 -21.15
C ASN A 127 -1.79 -6.82 -19.94
N ASP A 128 -1.35 -6.19 -18.85
CA ASP A 128 -2.18 -5.94 -17.66
C ASP A 128 -3.37 -5.04 -17.96
N ILE A 129 -3.17 -3.96 -18.73
CA ILE A 129 -4.28 -3.14 -19.21
C ILE A 129 -5.30 -4.02 -19.94
N ARG A 130 -4.87 -4.88 -20.87
CA ARG A 130 -5.78 -5.72 -21.65
C ARG A 130 -6.46 -6.80 -20.82
N ARG A 131 -5.75 -7.41 -19.89
CA ARG A 131 -6.30 -8.41 -18.95
C ARG A 131 -7.43 -7.82 -18.13
N ASN A 132 -7.25 -6.58 -17.67
CA ASN A 132 -8.20 -5.89 -16.83
C ASN A 132 -9.32 -5.15 -17.61
N LYS A 133 -9.39 -5.31 -18.95
CA LYS A 133 -10.34 -4.59 -19.83
C LYS A 133 -11.78 -4.59 -19.31
N LYS A 134 -12.27 -5.71 -18.79
CA LYS A 134 -13.62 -5.85 -18.27
C LYS A 134 -13.91 -5.08 -16.97
N HIS A 135 -12.86 -4.55 -16.33
CA HIS A 135 -12.91 -3.83 -15.07
C HIS A 135 -12.66 -2.32 -15.22
N TYR A 136 -12.35 -1.87 -16.44
CA TYR A 136 -12.27 -0.45 -16.75
C TYR A 136 -13.67 0.13 -16.93
N LEU A 137 -13.87 1.30 -16.40
CA LEU A 137 -15.10 2.07 -16.51
C LEU A 137 -14.96 3.12 -17.63
N ASN A 138 -16.06 3.81 -17.98
CA ASN A 138 -15.94 4.94 -18.89
C ASN A 138 -15.35 6.16 -18.18
N SER A 139 -14.92 7.18 -18.95
CA SER A 139 -14.22 8.36 -18.42
C SER A 139 -14.99 9.11 -17.32
N LYS A 140 -16.33 9.17 -17.42
CA LYS A 140 -17.16 9.85 -16.40
C LYS A 140 -17.22 9.06 -15.09
N GLU A 141 -17.30 7.75 -15.18
CA GLU A 141 -17.30 6.86 -14.03
C GLU A 141 -15.94 6.85 -13.34
N GLU A 142 -14.82 6.83 -14.09
CA GLU A 142 -13.47 6.97 -13.55
C GLU A 142 -13.26 8.32 -12.86
N GLU A 143 -13.76 9.41 -13.45
CA GLU A 143 -13.74 10.74 -12.84
C GLU A 143 -14.52 10.76 -11.53
N MET A 144 -15.72 10.15 -11.48
CA MET A 144 -16.50 10.04 -10.24
C MET A 144 -15.75 9.25 -9.16
N LEU A 145 -15.12 8.13 -9.51
CA LEU A 145 -14.33 7.35 -8.55
C LEU A 145 -13.12 8.13 -8.05
N SER A 146 -12.47 8.90 -8.92
CA SER A 146 -11.37 9.77 -8.52
C SER A 146 -11.83 10.83 -7.51
N ASN A 147 -12.99 11.45 -7.74
CA ASN A 147 -13.54 12.47 -6.84
C ASN A 147 -13.99 11.91 -5.47
N ILE A 148 -14.40 10.64 -5.42
CA ILE A 148 -14.78 9.96 -4.17
C ILE A 148 -13.54 9.49 -3.38
N SER A 149 -12.37 9.46 -3.98
CA SER A 149 -11.17 8.86 -3.38
C SER A 149 -10.82 9.45 -2.00
N ASP A 150 -10.98 10.75 -1.82
CA ASP A 150 -10.70 11.42 -0.53
C ASP A 150 -11.66 10.97 0.57
N ILE A 151 -12.95 10.83 0.26
CA ILE A 151 -13.94 10.30 1.21
C ILE A 151 -13.66 8.84 1.50
N ALA A 152 -13.25 8.08 0.50
CA ALA A 152 -12.95 6.67 0.62
C ALA A 152 -11.64 6.39 1.40
N SER A 153 -10.73 7.35 1.53
CA SER A 153 -9.49 7.23 2.31
C SER A 153 -9.69 7.46 3.82
N LEU A 154 -10.76 8.17 4.22
CA LEU A 154 -11.00 8.57 5.62
C LEU A 154 -10.89 7.45 6.65
N PRO A 155 -11.40 6.22 6.44
CA PRO A 155 -11.25 5.16 7.44
C PRO A 155 -9.78 4.83 7.75
N LYS A 156 -8.92 4.84 6.72
CA LYS A 156 -7.48 4.63 6.89
C LYS A 156 -6.81 5.83 7.56
N GLU A 157 -7.11 7.03 7.11
CA GLU A 157 -6.52 8.26 7.65
C GLU A 157 -6.81 8.42 9.14
N VAL A 158 -8.07 8.19 9.57
CA VAL A 158 -8.45 8.24 10.98
C VAL A 158 -7.76 7.13 11.79
N TYR A 159 -7.60 5.93 11.20
CA TYR A 159 -6.84 4.86 11.84
C TYR A 159 -5.36 5.24 12.00
N ASP A 160 -4.74 5.84 10.98
CA ASP A 160 -3.35 6.29 11.02
C ASP A 160 -3.16 7.39 12.11
N LEU A 161 -4.13 8.31 12.25
CA LEU A 161 -4.13 9.28 13.33
C LEU A 161 -4.22 8.60 14.70
N PHE A 162 -5.09 7.60 14.86
CA PHE A 162 -5.19 6.81 16.09
C PHE A 162 -3.88 6.11 16.43
N MET A 163 -3.22 5.50 15.45
CA MET A 163 -1.93 4.80 15.66
C MET A 163 -0.80 5.76 16.05
N ASN A 164 -0.90 7.02 15.64
CA ASN A 164 0.10 8.07 15.91
C ASN A 164 -0.27 8.98 17.10
N MET A 165 -1.37 8.70 17.80
CA MET A 165 -1.72 9.43 19.02
C MET A 165 -0.71 9.16 20.13
N ASP A 166 -0.57 10.12 21.06
CA ASP A 166 0.22 9.93 22.28
C ASP A 166 -0.42 8.78 23.09
N LYS A 167 0.27 7.64 23.10
CA LYS A 167 -0.24 6.41 23.72
C LYS A 167 -0.23 6.51 25.25
N LYS A 168 -1.28 6.03 25.89
CA LYS A 168 -1.31 5.86 27.37
C LYS A 168 -0.26 4.86 27.86
N SER A 169 0.20 3.94 27.03
CA SER A 169 1.15 2.90 27.37
C SER A 169 2.57 3.40 27.59
N ASN A 170 2.91 4.63 27.23
CA ASN A 170 4.25 5.24 27.27
C ASN A 170 5.36 4.41 26.56
N LEU A 171 5.02 3.32 25.89
CA LEU A 171 5.96 2.48 25.15
C LEU A 171 5.82 2.72 23.65
N ASN A 172 6.94 3.02 22.99
CA ASN A 172 6.96 2.97 21.53
C ASN A 172 7.00 1.49 21.05
N PRO A 173 6.73 1.21 19.75
CA PRO A 173 6.68 -0.16 19.25
C PRO A 173 7.93 -1.01 19.55
N SER A 174 9.13 -0.41 19.50
CA SER A 174 10.38 -1.10 19.82
C SER A 174 10.49 -1.43 21.30
N GLN A 175 10.10 -0.51 22.18
CA GLN A 175 10.07 -0.75 23.63
C GLN A 175 9.03 -1.79 24.01
N TYR A 176 7.87 -1.79 23.33
CA TYR A 176 6.86 -2.83 23.53
C TYR A 176 7.37 -4.22 23.12
N SER A 177 7.99 -4.34 21.94
CA SER A 177 8.60 -5.61 21.52
C SER A 177 9.65 -6.10 22.49
N LEU A 178 10.53 -5.20 22.95
CA LEU A 178 11.55 -5.53 23.95
C LEU A 178 10.94 -5.96 25.29
N ALA A 179 9.86 -5.31 25.74
CA ALA A 179 9.17 -5.68 26.96
C ALA A 179 8.53 -7.08 26.87
N LEU A 180 8.07 -7.50 25.69
CA LEU A 180 7.57 -8.87 25.47
C LEU A 180 8.67 -9.93 25.46
N GLU A 181 9.94 -9.55 25.29
CA GLU A 181 11.11 -10.44 25.37
C GLU A 181 11.67 -10.54 26.79
N SER A 182 11.13 -9.81 27.79
CA SER A 182 11.58 -9.91 29.17
C SER A 182 11.46 -11.36 29.71
N SER A 183 12.44 -11.81 30.48
CA SER A 183 12.35 -13.08 31.23
C SER A 183 11.26 -13.05 32.31
N ASN A 184 10.92 -11.85 32.83
CA ASN A 184 9.88 -11.64 33.80
C ASN A 184 8.47 -11.65 33.16
N ARG A 185 7.68 -12.66 33.53
CA ARG A 185 6.33 -12.85 32.98
C ARG A 185 5.38 -11.70 33.30
N GLU A 186 5.45 -11.12 34.49
CA GLU A 186 4.55 -10.01 34.88
C GLU A 186 4.86 -8.74 34.10
N GLU A 187 6.12 -8.49 33.75
CA GLU A 187 6.49 -7.38 32.85
C GLU A 187 5.90 -7.57 31.46
N ARG A 188 6.04 -8.77 30.88
CA ARG A 188 5.44 -9.09 29.56
C ARG A 188 3.92 -8.91 29.58
N LYS A 189 3.26 -9.46 30.61
CA LYS A 189 1.82 -9.36 30.79
C LYS A 189 1.37 -7.91 30.89
N LYS A 190 2.02 -7.11 31.75
CA LYS A 190 1.70 -5.69 31.93
C LYS A 190 1.87 -4.89 30.65
N ALA A 191 2.95 -5.14 29.89
CA ALA A 191 3.16 -4.50 28.60
C ALA A 191 2.04 -4.84 27.61
N TYR A 192 1.67 -6.12 27.51
CA TYR A 192 0.59 -6.60 26.64
C TYR A 192 -0.78 -6.03 27.02
N GLU A 193 -1.12 -6.02 28.32
CA GLU A 193 -2.39 -5.50 28.81
C GLU A 193 -2.49 -3.99 28.57
N ASN A 194 -1.43 -3.23 28.85
CA ASN A 194 -1.39 -1.79 28.60
C ASN A 194 -1.56 -1.44 27.11
N GLU A 195 -0.90 -2.19 26.22
CA GLU A 195 -1.08 -1.99 24.77
C GLU A 195 -2.51 -2.36 24.33
N SER A 196 -3.07 -3.44 24.89
CA SER A 196 -4.43 -3.90 24.59
C SER A 196 -5.52 -2.93 25.08
N LEU A 197 -5.30 -2.23 26.19
CA LEU A 197 -6.28 -1.26 26.73
C LEU A 197 -6.63 -0.17 25.75
N GLN A 198 -5.65 0.38 25.02
CA GLN A 198 -5.95 1.46 24.06
C GLN A 198 -6.87 1.00 22.92
N TYR A 199 -6.75 -0.26 22.48
CA TYR A 199 -7.65 -0.83 21.47
C TYR A 199 -9.03 -1.10 22.06
N ASN A 200 -9.09 -1.65 23.27
CA ASN A 200 -10.35 -1.92 23.96
C ASN A 200 -11.12 -0.64 24.27
N ASP A 201 -10.45 0.41 24.75
CA ASP A 201 -11.05 1.72 25.04
C ASP A 201 -11.65 2.37 23.78
N ASN A 202 -11.13 2.03 22.61
CA ASN A 202 -11.55 2.61 21.32
C ASN A 202 -12.25 1.58 20.40
N ILE A 203 -12.68 0.43 20.92
CA ILE A 203 -13.17 -0.70 20.11
C ILE A 203 -14.32 -0.33 19.19
N ASN A 204 -15.25 0.51 19.65
CA ASN A 204 -16.40 0.94 18.85
C ASN A 204 -15.98 1.83 17.67
N MET A 205 -15.03 2.75 17.88
CA MET A 205 -14.47 3.58 16.82
C MET A 205 -13.73 2.73 15.81
N LEU A 206 -12.82 1.85 16.27
CA LEU A 206 -12.04 0.97 15.41
C LEU A 206 -12.94 0.01 14.61
N SER A 207 -13.99 -0.52 15.23
CA SER A 207 -14.99 -1.34 14.54
C SER A 207 -15.72 -0.55 13.45
N GLY A 208 -16.08 0.71 13.73
CA GLY A 208 -16.68 1.60 12.74
C GLY A 208 -15.77 1.86 11.54
N LEU A 209 -14.49 2.13 11.79
CA LEU A 209 -13.47 2.33 10.75
C LEU A 209 -13.26 1.07 9.91
N PHE A 210 -13.17 -0.10 10.56
CA PHE A 210 -13.05 -1.38 9.87
C PHE A 210 -14.24 -1.66 8.96
N ILE A 211 -15.47 -1.45 9.47
CA ILE A 211 -16.70 -1.59 8.66
C ILE A 211 -16.69 -0.62 7.49
N GLY A 212 -16.24 0.64 7.71
CA GLY A 212 -16.08 1.64 6.65
C GLY A 212 -15.13 1.16 5.56
N GLN A 213 -13.97 0.62 5.93
CA GLN A 213 -13.00 0.07 5.00
C GLN A 213 -13.55 -1.14 4.21
N VAL A 214 -14.29 -2.04 4.88
CA VAL A 214 -14.94 -3.19 4.22
C VAL A 214 -15.99 -2.71 3.20
N LYS A 215 -16.85 -1.76 3.59
CA LYS A 215 -17.86 -1.17 2.68
C LYS A 215 -17.21 -0.50 1.47
N LYS A 216 -16.14 0.25 1.66
CA LYS A 216 -15.33 0.84 0.59
C LYS A 216 -14.85 -0.25 -0.39
N ASN A 217 -14.25 -1.32 0.12
CA ASN A 217 -13.72 -2.39 -0.71
C ASN A 217 -14.83 -3.09 -1.51
N ILE A 218 -16.00 -3.32 -0.88
CA ILE A 218 -17.19 -3.88 -1.55
C ILE A 218 -17.69 -2.92 -2.65
N PHE A 219 -17.76 -1.62 -2.36
CA PHE A 219 -18.18 -0.61 -3.33
C PHE A 219 -17.28 -0.64 -4.58
N TYR A 220 -15.95 -0.58 -4.41
CA TYR A 220 -15.02 -0.59 -5.53
C TYR A 220 -15.06 -1.91 -6.31
N SER A 221 -15.13 -3.06 -5.63
CA SER A 221 -15.20 -4.35 -6.31
C SER A 221 -16.48 -4.50 -7.14
N ASN A 222 -17.62 -4.08 -6.60
CA ASN A 222 -18.91 -4.12 -7.31
C ASN A 222 -18.93 -3.15 -8.49
N THR A 223 -18.47 -1.91 -8.29
CA THR A 223 -18.43 -0.88 -9.33
C THR A 223 -17.57 -1.32 -10.50
N ARG A 224 -16.43 -1.97 -10.25
CA ARG A 224 -15.54 -2.48 -11.29
C ARG A 224 -15.90 -3.87 -11.79
N GLY A 225 -17.01 -4.46 -11.36
CA GLY A 225 -17.51 -5.76 -11.83
C GLY A 225 -16.66 -6.96 -11.41
N TYR A 226 -15.98 -6.87 -10.27
CA TYR A 226 -15.33 -8.04 -9.67
C TYR A 226 -16.31 -8.88 -8.87
N LYS A 227 -16.06 -10.18 -8.73
CA LYS A 227 -16.88 -11.10 -7.96
C LYS A 227 -16.94 -10.71 -6.47
N ASN A 228 -15.83 -10.25 -5.93
CA ASN A 228 -15.68 -9.78 -4.56
C ASN A 228 -14.40 -8.95 -4.41
N SER A 229 -14.18 -8.36 -3.23
CA SER A 229 -13.01 -7.52 -2.95
C SER A 229 -11.69 -8.29 -3.00
N ARG A 230 -11.66 -9.56 -2.58
CA ARG A 230 -10.45 -10.40 -2.66
C ARG A 230 -10.00 -10.57 -4.11
N ASP A 231 -10.92 -10.94 -4.99
CA ASP A 231 -10.63 -11.14 -6.41
C ASP A 231 -10.14 -9.83 -7.05
N MET A 232 -10.69 -8.68 -6.63
CA MET A 232 -10.24 -7.37 -7.08
C MET A 232 -8.77 -7.11 -6.71
N TYR A 233 -8.42 -7.29 -5.45
CA TYR A 233 -7.05 -7.03 -4.98
C TYR A 233 -6.04 -8.01 -5.57
N MET A 234 -6.38 -9.30 -5.64
CA MET A 234 -5.49 -10.31 -6.23
C MET A 234 -5.31 -10.14 -7.74
N SER A 235 -6.35 -9.63 -8.44
CA SER A 235 -6.25 -9.32 -9.87
C SER A 235 -5.23 -8.22 -10.17
N GLY A 236 -4.99 -7.29 -9.24
CA GLY A 236 -3.96 -6.25 -9.41
C GLY A 236 -2.58 -6.84 -9.66
N ASP A 237 -2.24 -7.91 -8.93
CA ASP A 237 -0.95 -8.60 -9.00
C ASP A 237 -0.98 -9.85 -9.91
N ASP A 238 -2.05 -10.05 -10.69
CA ASP A 238 -2.29 -11.23 -11.55
C ASP A 238 -2.22 -12.57 -10.79
N ILE A 239 -2.70 -12.58 -9.55
CA ILE A 239 -2.71 -13.77 -8.69
C ILE A 239 -4.07 -14.45 -8.75
N ASP A 240 -4.09 -15.76 -9.08
CA ASP A 240 -5.31 -16.55 -9.02
C ASP A 240 -5.80 -16.66 -7.56
N PRO A 241 -7.07 -16.35 -7.25
CA PRO A 241 -7.65 -16.51 -5.90
C PRO A 241 -7.43 -17.90 -5.26
N LYS A 242 -7.21 -18.93 -6.05
CA LYS A 242 -6.86 -20.26 -5.55
C LYS A 242 -5.54 -20.29 -4.78
N VAL A 243 -4.59 -19.43 -5.11
CA VAL A 243 -3.31 -19.32 -4.37
C VAL A 243 -3.58 -18.92 -2.92
N TYR A 244 -4.53 -18.00 -2.70
CA TYR A 244 -4.94 -17.60 -1.35
C TYR A 244 -5.62 -18.75 -0.60
N ASP A 245 -6.54 -19.47 -1.26
CA ASP A 245 -7.23 -20.61 -0.67
C ASP A 245 -6.23 -21.74 -0.32
N GLU A 246 -5.27 -22.03 -1.20
CA GLU A 246 -4.22 -23.02 -0.96
C GLU A 246 -3.26 -22.62 0.16
N LEU A 247 -2.97 -21.32 0.30
CA LEU A 247 -2.18 -20.83 1.43
C LEU A 247 -2.86 -21.15 2.76
N ILE A 248 -4.16 -20.86 2.88
CA ILE A 248 -4.94 -21.16 4.08
C ILE A 248 -4.95 -22.67 4.34
N ASN A 249 -5.29 -23.47 3.34
CA ASN A 249 -5.32 -24.93 3.45
C ASN A 249 -3.96 -25.49 3.89
N THR A 250 -2.88 -24.98 3.31
CA THR A 250 -1.51 -25.41 3.64
C THR A 250 -1.16 -25.07 5.09
N VAL A 251 -1.48 -23.86 5.53
CA VAL A 251 -1.24 -23.46 6.92
C VAL A 251 -2.04 -24.34 7.88
N ASP A 252 -3.35 -24.50 7.64
CA ASP A 252 -4.23 -25.28 8.53
C ASP A 252 -3.77 -26.74 8.64
N ASN A 253 -3.37 -27.34 7.52
CA ASN A 253 -2.87 -28.72 7.51
C ASN A 253 -1.50 -28.88 8.21
N ASN A 254 -0.75 -27.80 8.45
CA ASN A 254 0.57 -27.82 9.07
C ASN A 254 0.61 -27.21 10.48
N LEU A 255 -0.51 -26.81 11.06
CA LEU A 255 -0.60 -26.25 12.41
C LEU A 255 -0.05 -27.20 13.50
N GLY A 256 0.00 -28.51 13.23
CA GLY A 256 0.53 -29.49 14.17
C GLY A 256 1.95 -29.19 14.64
N SER A 257 2.81 -28.63 13.78
CA SER A 257 4.18 -28.23 14.14
C SER A 257 4.18 -27.02 15.09
N LEU A 258 3.32 -26.04 14.82
CA LEU A 258 3.15 -24.86 15.67
C LEU A 258 2.62 -25.27 17.06
N HIS A 259 1.62 -26.16 17.10
CA HIS A 259 1.07 -26.65 18.36
C HIS A 259 2.13 -27.41 19.19
N LYS A 260 3.01 -28.21 18.56
CA LYS A 260 4.14 -28.85 19.25
C LYS A 260 5.11 -27.82 19.83
N TYR A 261 5.42 -26.77 19.06
CA TYR A 261 6.28 -25.68 19.53
C TYR A 261 5.67 -24.94 20.74
N ILE A 262 4.38 -24.59 20.67
CA ILE A 262 3.67 -23.97 21.78
C ILE A 262 3.66 -24.91 23.01
N GLY A 263 3.45 -26.21 22.82
CA GLY A 263 3.53 -27.22 23.87
C GLY A 263 4.92 -27.32 24.49
N LEU A 264 5.98 -27.20 23.70
CA LEU A 264 7.36 -27.13 24.19
C LEU A 264 7.57 -25.86 25.02
N ARG A 265 7.16 -24.69 24.55
CA ARG A 265 7.24 -23.42 25.29
C ARG A 265 6.53 -23.54 26.66
N LYS A 266 5.33 -24.11 26.67
CA LYS A 266 4.56 -24.36 27.89
C LYS A 266 5.37 -25.13 28.92
N LYS A 267 6.07 -26.21 28.50
CA LYS A 267 6.88 -27.05 29.36
C LYS A 267 8.13 -26.32 29.85
N VAL A 268 8.88 -25.70 28.93
CA VAL A 268 10.16 -25.03 29.28
C VAL A 268 9.94 -23.83 30.19
N LEU A 269 8.88 -23.07 29.96
CA LEU A 269 8.52 -21.91 30.79
C LEU A 269 7.74 -22.28 32.05
N ASN A 270 7.45 -23.57 32.26
CA ASN A 270 6.71 -24.10 33.40
C ASN A 270 5.36 -23.38 33.62
N LEU A 271 4.54 -23.29 32.55
CA LEU A 271 3.28 -22.58 32.55
C LEU A 271 2.09 -23.54 32.53
N ASP A 272 1.04 -23.23 33.29
CA ASP A 272 -0.26 -23.93 33.17
C ASP A 272 -0.99 -23.60 31.87
N LYS A 273 -0.86 -22.36 31.41
CA LYS A 273 -1.45 -21.86 30.19
C LYS A 273 -0.52 -20.84 29.51
N VAL A 274 -0.35 -20.97 28.20
CA VAL A 274 0.41 -20.04 27.36
C VAL A 274 -0.53 -18.96 26.84
N TYR A 275 -0.16 -17.71 27.01
CA TYR A 275 -0.84 -16.53 26.49
C TYR A 275 0.02 -15.87 25.40
N SER A 276 -0.57 -14.94 24.64
CA SER A 276 0.14 -14.23 23.56
C SER A 276 1.44 -13.57 24.05
N TYR A 277 1.44 -12.98 25.22
CA TYR A 277 2.64 -12.37 25.84
C TYR A 277 3.72 -13.37 26.27
N ASP A 278 3.44 -14.68 26.27
CA ASP A 278 4.43 -15.72 26.54
C ASP A 278 5.15 -16.21 25.28
N MET A 279 4.68 -15.81 24.09
CA MET A 279 5.22 -16.28 22.82
C MET A 279 6.59 -15.71 22.46
N HIS A 280 6.96 -14.55 23.03
CA HIS A 280 8.27 -13.91 22.83
C HIS A 280 9.24 -14.13 23.99
N ALA A 281 8.79 -14.75 25.08
CA ALA A 281 9.65 -15.03 26.24
C ALA A 281 10.87 -15.85 25.82
N PRO A 282 12.09 -15.56 26.34
CA PRO A 282 13.27 -16.35 26.07
C PRO A 282 13.08 -17.75 26.66
N ILE A 283 13.38 -18.80 25.90
CA ILE A 283 13.34 -20.20 26.33
C ILE A 283 14.75 -20.78 26.52
N ILE A 284 15.77 -20.00 26.17
CA ILE A 284 17.18 -20.29 26.35
C ILE A 284 17.78 -19.08 27.05
N ASN A 285 18.60 -19.31 28.08
CA ASN A 285 19.33 -18.22 28.70
C ASN A 285 20.30 -17.60 27.68
N PRO A 286 20.41 -16.27 27.62
CA PRO A 286 21.43 -15.63 26.80
C PRO A 286 22.80 -16.20 27.18
N VAL A 287 23.58 -16.60 26.19
CA VAL A 287 24.98 -16.96 26.42
C VAL A 287 25.75 -15.65 26.47
N ASP A 288 26.36 -15.33 27.59
CA ASP A 288 27.11 -14.09 27.81
C ASP A 288 28.42 -14.01 26.99
N GLU A 289 28.76 -15.06 26.23
CA GLU A 289 29.94 -15.10 25.37
C GLU A 289 29.51 -15.23 23.89
N TYR A 290 29.68 -14.17 23.16
CA TYR A 290 29.81 -14.24 21.70
C TYR A 290 31.19 -14.79 21.38
N ILE A 291 31.25 -16.00 20.83
CA ILE A 291 32.47 -16.59 20.28
C ILE A 291 32.86 -15.86 19.01
#